data_dd639464180de68398236145de8b4d67
#
_entry.id   dd639464180de68398236145de8b4d67
#
_cell.length_a   1.000
_cell.length_b   1.000
_cell.length_c   1.000
_cell.angle_alpha   90.00
_cell.angle_beta   90.00
_cell.angle_gamma   90.00
#
_symmetry.space_group_name_H-M   'P 1'
#
loop_
_entity.id
_entity.type
_entity.pdbx_description
1 polymer ?
#
loop_
_entity_poly.entity_id
_entity_poly.type
_entity_poly.pdbx_seq_one_letter_code
_entity_poly.pdbx_strand_id
1 'polypeptide(L)' 'MSDEGYHALAQAIILQAVKDFRLAYLRLKRCPDDRAATARVKEITEFFCGEYFCLLTDVDGPRLLKKIIQELDEKGTME' A
#
# COMPACT_ATOMS: atom_id res chain seq x y z
N MET A 1 -15.65 21.02 -10.71
CA MET A 1 -15.50 19.92 -11.63
C MET A 1 -14.12 19.31 -11.64
N SER A 2 -13.09 20.11 -11.76
CA SER A 2 -11.73 19.61 -11.71
C SER A 2 -11.42 18.91 -10.37
N ASP A 3 -12.05 19.36 -9.29
CA ASP A 3 -11.82 18.76 -7.97
C ASP A 3 -12.29 17.31 -7.90
N GLU A 4 -13.44 17.02 -8.50
CA GLU A 4 -13.97 15.66 -8.51
C GLU A 4 -13.07 14.72 -9.29
N GLY A 5 -12.60 15.17 -10.45
CA GLY A 5 -11.68 14.38 -11.24
C GLY A 5 -10.36 14.13 -10.53
N TYR A 6 -9.86 15.14 -9.85
CA TYR A 6 -8.63 15.03 -9.09
C TYR A 6 -8.77 14.03 -7.93
N HIS A 7 -9.86 14.12 -7.18
CA HIS A 7 -10.11 13.20 -6.07
C HIS A 7 -10.24 11.76 -6.55
N ALA A 8 -10.94 11.55 -7.64
CA ALA A 8 -11.11 10.21 -8.19
C ALA A 8 -9.77 9.63 -8.63
N LEU A 9 -8.92 10.46 -9.25
CA LEU A 9 -7.61 10.03 -9.68
C LEU A 9 -6.71 9.71 -8.49
N ALA A 10 -6.73 10.56 -7.46
CA ALA A 10 -5.94 10.35 -6.26
C ALA A 10 -6.33 9.05 -5.57
N GLN A 11 -7.64 8.80 -5.46
CA GLN A 11 -8.13 7.57 -4.86
C GLN A 11 -7.70 6.35 -5.67
N ALA A 12 -7.73 6.45 -7.00
CA ALA A 12 -7.33 5.35 -7.86
C ALA A 12 -5.85 5.00 -7.65
N ILE A 13 -5.01 6.02 -7.52
CA ILE A 13 -3.58 5.82 -7.27
C ILE A 13 -3.35 5.12 -5.95
N ILE A 14 -4.04 5.58 -4.91
CA ILE A 14 -3.91 5.00 -3.57
C ILE A 14 -4.42 3.57 -3.55
N LEU A 15 -5.58 3.31 -4.16
CA LEU A 15 -6.14 1.96 -4.20
C LEU A 15 -5.25 1.00 -4.97
N GLN A 16 -4.64 1.48 -6.04
CA GLN A 16 -3.71 0.65 -6.81
C GLN A 16 -2.49 0.30 -5.96
N ALA A 17 -1.97 1.28 -5.21
CA ALA A 17 -0.84 1.05 -4.33
C ALA A 17 -1.19 0.04 -3.23
N VAL A 18 -2.39 0.12 -2.68
CA VAL A 18 -2.86 -0.82 -1.65
C VAL A 18 -2.93 -2.24 -2.22
N LYS A 19 -3.48 -2.38 -3.42
CA LYS A 19 -3.55 -3.68 -4.08
C LYS A 19 -2.18 -4.26 -4.33
N ASP A 20 -1.29 -3.45 -4.88
CA ASP A 20 0.07 -3.87 -5.18
C ASP A 20 0.81 -4.28 -3.91
N PHE A 21 0.62 -3.53 -2.83
CA PHE A 21 1.23 -3.84 -1.55
C PHE A 21 0.74 -5.18 -1.02
N ARG A 22 -0.58 -5.40 -1.06
CA ARG A 22 -1.15 -6.66 -0.58
C ARG A 22 -0.58 -7.85 -1.33
N LEU A 23 -0.54 -7.76 -2.64
CA LEU A 23 -0.02 -8.85 -3.47
C LEU A 23 1.46 -9.12 -3.16
N ALA A 24 2.26 -8.07 -3.09
CA ALA A 24 3.69 -8.21 -2.82
C ALA A 24 3.94 -8.75 -1.41
N TYR A 25 3.19 -8.26 -0.44
CA TYR A 25 3.35 -8.68 0.94
C TYR A 25 3.00 -10.16 1.12
N LEU A 26 1.89 -10.60 0.52
CA LEU A 26 1.49 -12.00 0.59
C LEU A 26 2.49 -12.91 -0.12
N ARG A 27 3.06 -12.41 -1.22
CA ARG A 27 4.09 -13.15 -1.93
C ARG A 27 5.33 -13.31 -1.07
N LEU A 28 5.70 -12.26 -0.33
CA LEU A 28 6.84 -12.33 0.59
C LEU A 28 6.60 -13.33 1.71
N LYS A 29 5.36 -13.46 2.17
CA LYS A 29 5.03 -14.44 3.20
C LYS A 29 5.24 -15.87 2.70
N ARG A 30 4.96 -16.09 1.43
CA ARG A 30 5.16 -17.40 0.80
C ARG A 30 6.62 -17.65 0.47
N CYS A 31 7.26 -16.62 -0.09
CA CYS A 31 8.64 -16.72 -0.58
C CYS A 31 9.44 -15.54 -0.02
N PRO A 32 9.99 -15.67 1.20
CA PRO A 32 10.76 -14.57 1.80
C PRO A 32 11.98 -14.16 0.99
N ASP A 33 12.44 -15.02 0.10
CA ASP A 33 13.62 -14.76 -0.74
C ASP A 33 13.27 -14.04 -2.05
N ASP A 34 11.99 -13.76 -2.29
CA ASP A 34 11.56 -13.10 -3.51
C ASP A 34 12.02 -11.64 -3.51
N ARG A 35 13.06 -11.35 -4.29
CA ARG A 35 13.63 -10.02 -4.35
C ARG A 35 12.70 -9.00 -5.00
N ALA A 36 11.94 -9.45 -6.00
CA ALA A 36 11.00 -8.56 -6.69
C ALA A 36 9.90 -8.12 -5.72
N ALA A 37 9.38 -9.04 -4.92
CA ALA A 37 8.36 -8.72 -3.94
C ALA A 37 8.92 -7.81 -2.86
N THR A 38 10.15 -8.06 -2.40
CA THR A 38 10.82 -7.23 -1.41
C THR A 38 10.97 -5.79 -1.92
N ALA A 39 11.43 -5.65 -3.15
CA ALA A 39 11.60 -4.33 -3.76
C ALA A 39 10.27 -3.61 -3.90
N ARG A 40 9.22 -4.32 -4.29
CA ARG A 40 7.90 -3.73 -4.44
C ARG A 40 7.34 -3.26 -3.10
N VAL A 41 7.47 -4.07 -2.05
CA VAL A 41 7.02 -3.69 -0.72
C VAL A 41 7.75 -2.43 -0.25
N LYS A 42 9.05 -2.38 -0.49
CA LYS A 42 9.85 -1.22 -0.11
C LYS A 42 9.41 0.04 -0.85
N GLU A 43 9.23 -0.06 -2.16
CA GLU A 43 8.79 1.07 -2.98
C GLU A 43 7.46 1.62 -2.52
N ILE A 44 6.50 0.74 -2.28
CA ILE A 44 5.17 1.15 -1.87
C ILE A 44 5.19 1.72 -0.46
N THR A 45 6.00 1.15 0.42
CA THR A 45 6.17 1.69 1.78
C THR A 45 6.69 3.12 1.71
N GLU A 46 7.68 3.36 0.87
CA GLU A 46 8.23 4.70 0.68
C GLU A 46 7.19 5.65 0.10
N PHE A 47 6.34 5.16 -0.78
CA PHE A 47 5.24 5.94 -1.33
C PHE A 47 4.30 6.40 -0.23
N PHE A 48 3.86 5.49 0.65
CA PHE A 48 2.94 5.84 1.73
C PHE A 48 3.56 6.77 2.76
N CYS A 49 4.86 6.69 2.96
CA CYS A 49 5.57 7.54 3.93
C CYS A 49 6.09 8.83 3.31
N GLY A 50 5.96 9.00 2.01
CA GLY A 50 6.52 10.14 1.29
C GLY A 50 5.61 11.35 1.23
N GLU A 51 6.16 12.45 0.76
CA GLU A 51 5.44 13.70 0.63
C GLU A 51 4.34 13.62 -0.44
N TYR A 52 4.58 12.83 -1.47
CA TYR A 52 3.63 12.69 -2.56
C TYR A 52 2.30 12.15 -2.06
N PHE A 53 2.34 11.18 -1.16
CA PHE A 53 1.12 10.64 -0.56
C PHE A 53 0.37 11.72 0.22
N CYS A 54 1.11 12.57 0.94
CA CYS A 54 0.51 13.67 1.69
C CYS A 54 -0.19 14.67 0.78
N LEU A 55 0.28 14.82 -0.44
CA LEU A 55 -0.35 15.70 -1.42
C LEU A 55 -1.63 15.10 -2.00
N LEU A 56 -1.71 13.78 -2.02
CA LEU A 56 -2.87 13.07 -2.58
C LEU A 56 -4.04 12.99 -1.60
N THR A 57 -3.75 12.94 -0.31
CA THR A 57 -4.79 12.73 0.69
C THR A 57 -4.34 13.23 2.05
N ASP A 58 -5.31 13.48 2.93
CA ASP A 58 -5.06 13.88 4.32
C ASP A 58 -4.87 12.66 5.22
N VAL A 59 -5.04 11.47 4.67
CA VAL A 59 -4.88 10.23 5.43
C VAL A 59 -3.42 10.03 5.82
N ASP A 60 -3.19 9.56 7.05
CA ASP A 60 -1.85 9.24 7.53
C ASP A 60 -1.36 7.97 6.84
N GLY A 61 -0.41 8.13 5.91
CA GLY A 61 0.12 7.02 5.12
C GLY A 61 0.71 5.89 5.95
N PRO A 62 1.66 6.18 6.84
CA PRO A 62 2.27 5.14 7.68
C PRO A 62 1.24 4.40 8.54
N ARG A 63 0.25 5.10 9.03
CA ARG A 63 -0.80 4.50 9.84
C ARG A 63 -1.67 3.56 9.02
N LEU A 64 -2.03 3.99 7.81
CA LEU A 64 -2.79 3.15 6.89
C LEU A 64 -2.03 1.91 6.53
N LEU A 65 -0.74 2.05 6.24
CA LEU A 65 0.13 0.92 5.91
C LEU A 65 0.18 -0.09 7.05
N LYS A 66 0.33 0.40 8.27
CA LYS A 66 0.36 -0.45 9.46
C LYS A 66 -0.93 -1.24 9.61
N LYS A 67 -2.05 -0.59 9.33
CA LYS A 67 -3.37 -1.22 9.40
C LYS A 67 -3.51 -2.33 8.36
N ILE A 68 -3.03 -2.08 7.15
CA ILE A 68 -3.06 -3.07 6.07
C ILE A 68 -2.22 -4.29 6.46
N ILE A 69 -1.04 -4.07 6.98
CA ILE A 69 -0.15 -5.16 7.41
C ILE A 69 -0.82 -5.98 8.50
N GLN A 70 -1.45 -5.31 9.44
CA GLN A 70 -2.14 -5.98 10.54
C GLN A 70 -3.26 -6.88 10.02
N GLU A 71 -4.05 -6.39 9.07
CA GLU A 71 -5.12 -7.17 8.47
C GLU A 71 -4.59 -8.39 7.73
N LEU A 72 -3.52 -8.21 6.98
CA LEU A 72 -2.91 -9.31 6.21
C LEU A 72 -2.32 -10.36 7.14
N ASP A 73 -1.72 -9.94 8.24
CA ASP A 73 -1.15 -10.87 9.22
C ASP A 73 -2.25 -11.68 9.90
N GLU A 74 -3.35 -11.04 10.24
CA GLU A 74 -4.49 -11.72 10.86
C GLU A 74 -5.06 -12.78 9.92
N LYS A 75 -5.27 -12.42 8.65
CA LYS A 75 -5.80 -13.35 7.66
C LYS A 75 -4.84 -14.51 7.42
N GLY A 76 -3.55 -14.21 7.38
CA GLY A 76 -2.54 -15.25 7.21
C GLY A 76 -2.53 -16.22 8.37
N THR A 77 -2.84 -15.75 9.55
CA THR A 77 -2.85 -16.58 10.75
C THR A 77 -4.05 -17.52 10.79
N MET A 78 -5.15 -17.09 10.19
CA MET A 78 -6.38 -17.85 10.19
C MET A 78 -6.35 -19.09 9.30
N GLU A 79 -5.43 -19.16 8.39
CA GLU A 79 -5.25 -20.32 7.55
C GLU A 79 -4.32 -21.34 8.19
#